data_c1c724e5c500ca7f21a8bc4a2618bc2e
#
_entry.id   c1c724e5c500ca7f21a8bc4a2618bc2e
#
_cell.length_a   1.000
_cell.length_b   1.000
_cell.length_c   1.000
_cell.angle_alpha   90.00
_cell.angle_beta   90.00
_cell.angle_gamma   90.00
#
_symmetry.space_group_name_H-M   'P 1'
#
loop_
_entity.id
_entity.type
_entity.pdbx_description
1 polymer ?
#
loop_
_entity_poly.entity_id
_entity_poly.type
_entity_poly.pdbx_seq_one_letter_code
_entity_poly.pdbx_strand_id
1 'polypeptide(L)'
;MLSIKEAVRAATDHFEELYDTRTFEDILLEAVEMADDGRHWKVTIGFSRKALSENLMEAIGSKKYIRSRKIFTIDGNNGDLVSMKDGSPSF
;
A
#
# COMPACT_ATOMS: atom_id res chain seq x y z
N MET A 1 17.75 13.15 6.02
CA MET A 1 16.58 12.26 6.12
C MET A 1 15.41 12.81 5.31
N LEU A 2 14.68 11.93 4.64
CA LEU A 2 13.50 12.33 3.88
C LEU A 2 12.41 12.87 4.80
N SER A 3 11.68 13.85 4.31
CA SER A 3 10.46 14.32 4.96
C SER A 3 9.34 13.30 4.79
N ILE A 4 8.25 13.49 5.54
CA ILE A 4 7.06 12.66 5.38
C ILE A 4 6.57 12.68 3.94
N LYS A 5 6.51 13.87 3.31
CA LYS A 5 6.06 13.99 1.92
C LYS A 5 6.96 13.24 0.95
N GLU A 6 8.25 13.33 1.15
CA GLU A 6 9.21 12.62 0.30
C GLU A 6 9.09 11.11 0.47
N ALA A 7 8.88 10.64 1.70
CA ALA A 7 8.68 9.22 1.99
C ALA A 7 7.40 8.69 1.31
N VAL A 8 6.31 9.44 1.39
CA VAL A 8 5.05 9.07 0.75
C VAL A 8 5.22 9.03 -0.77
N ARG A 9 5.91 10.01 -1.34
CA ARG A 9 6.18 10.02 -2.78
C ARG A 9 7.01 8.81 -3.20
N ALA A 10 8.06 8.49 -2.44
CA ALA A 10 8.89 7.33 -2.73
C ALA A 10 8.06 6.03 -2.69
N ALA A 11 7.23 5.87 -1.67
CA ALA A 11 6.38 4.69 -1.55
C ALA A 11 5.38 4.60 -2.72
N THR A 12 4.79 5.72 -3.09
CA THR A 12 3.84 5.78 -4.21
C THR A 12 4.53 5.40 -5.52
N ASP A 13 5.74 5.90 -5.76
CA ASP A 13 6.50 5.57 -6.95
C ASP A 13 6.83 4.07 -7.00
N HIS A 14 7.25 3.49 -5.88
CA HIS A 14 7.50 2.06 -5.81
C HIS A 14 6.23 1.24 -6.05
N PHE A 15 5.10 1.69 -5.49
CA PHE A 15 3.82 1.04 -5.70
C PHE A 15 3.46 1.02 -7.20
N GLU A 16 3.62 2.14 -7.88
CA GLU A 16 3.32 2.24 -9.31
C GLU A 16 4.27 1.42 -10.18
N GLU A 17 5.51 1.26 -9.76
CA GLU A 17 6.47 0.42 -10.46
C GLU A 17 6.19 -1.07 -10.32
N LEU A 18 5.69 -1.48 -9.13
CA LEU A 18 5.46 -2.88 -8.82
C LEU A 18 4.11 -3.40 -9.30
N TYR A 19 3.14 -2.52 -9.46
CA TYR A 19 1.77 -2.91 -9.80
C TYR A 19 1.24 -2.09 -10.97
N ASP A 20 0.35 -2.72 -11.73
CA ASP A 20 -0.43 -1.97 -12.72
C ASP A 20 -1.59 -1.27 -11.99
N THR A 21 -1.35 -0.05 -11.57
CA THR A 21 -2.31 0.71 -10.77
C THR A 21 -3.57 1.07 -11.52
N ARG A 22 -3.60 0.89 -12.85
CA ARG A 22 -4.81 1.11 -13.65
C ARG A 22 -5.90 0.10 -13.32
N THR A 23 -5.53 -1.03 -12.72
CA THR A 23 -6.48 -2.07 -12.32
C THR A 23 -7.04 -1.84 -10.92
N PHE A 24 -6.54 -0.84 -10.21
CA PHE A 24 -6.93 -0.55 -8.83
C PHE A 24 -7.79 0.71 -8.77
N GLU A 25 -8.67 0.76 -7.77
CA GLU A 25 -9.49 1.94 -7.49
C GLU A 25 -9.28 2.37 -6.04
N ASP A 26 -9.64 3.60 -5.76
CA ASP A 26 -9.59 4.17 -4.41
C ASP A 26 -8.22 3.98 -3.76
N ILE A 27 -7.17 4.33 -4.49
CA ILE A 27 -5.80 4.27 -3.98
C ILE A 27 -5.62 5.44 -3.02
N LEU A 28 -5.40 5.13 -1.74
CA LEU A 28 -5.34 6.12 -0.69
C LEU A 28 -4.15 5.87 0.23
N LEU A 29 -3.52 6.96 0.65
CA LEU A 29 -2.58 6.90 1.76
C LEU A 29 -3.39 6.67 3.04
N GLU A 30 -3.12 5.58 3.74
CA GLU A 30 -3.85 5.26 4.97
C GLU A 30 -3.06 5.59 6.24
N ALA A 31 -1.74 5.45 6.19
CA ALA A 31 -0.89 5.77 7.34
C ALA A 31 0.54 6.01 6.89
N VAL A 32 1.24 6.83 7.64
CA VAL A 32 2.68 7.00 7.51
C VAL A 32 3.25 7.23 8.90
N GLU A 33 4.29 6.46 9.23
CA GLU A 33 4.92 6.58 10.54
C GLU A 33 6.41 6.28 10.44
N MET A 34 7.17 6.81 11.38
CA MET A 34 8.58 6.49 11.52
C MET A 34 8.69 5.13 12.22
N ALA A 35 9.52 4.26 11.69
CA ALA A 35 9.79 2.98 12.34
C ALA A 35 10.54 3.19 13.65
N ASP A 36 10.50 2.17 14.52
CA ASP A 36 11.13 2.24 15.86
C ASP A 36 12.62 2.51 15.81
N ASP A 37 13.29 2.14 14.73
CA ASP A 37 14.72 2.37 14.57
C ASP A 37 15.08 3.83 14.23
N GLY A 38 14.09 4.66 13.94
CA GLY A 38 14.30 6.06 13.58
C GLY A 38 14.97 6.26 12.22
N ARG A 39 15.10 5.21 11.41
CA ARG A 39 15.80 5.24 10.13
C ARG A 39 14.93 4.96 8.93
N HIS A 40 13.76 4.39 9.16
CA HIS A 40 12.86 3.96 8.09
C HIS A 40 11.49 4.57 8.27
N TRP A 41 10.84 4.83 7.14
CA TRP A 41 9.44 5.24 7.12
C TRP A 41 8.58 4.04 6.75
N LYS A 42 7.46 3.88 7.45
CA LYS A 42 6.44 2.89 7.10
C LYS A 42 5.26 3.60 6.50
N VAL A 43 4.99 3.34 5.24
CA VAL A 43 3.92 3.99 4.49
C VAL A 43 2.89 2.93 4.10
N THR A 44 1.66 3.12 4.56
CA THR A 44 0.56 2.19 4.26
C THR A 44 -0.31 2.78 3.17
N ILE A 45 -0.40 2.06 2.05
CA ILE A 45 -1.24 2.43 0.92
C ILE A 45 -2.37 1.43 0.82
N GLY A 46 -3.61 1.92 0.85
CA GLY A 46 -4.80 1.12 0.66
C GLY A 46 -5.33 1.29 -0.74
N PHE A 47 -5.95 0.24 -1.26
CA PHE A 47 -6.53 0.26 -2.60
C PHE A 47 -7.60 -0.81 -2.71
N SER A 48 -8.48 -0.64 -3.70
CA SER A 48 -9.51 -1.62 -4.01
C SER A 48 -9.11 -2.34 -5.29
N ARG A 49 -9.22 -3.65 -5.28
CA ARG A 49 -8.94 -4.47 -6.46
C ARG A 49 -10.15 -5.32 -6.79
N LYS A 50 -10.28 -5.64 -8.08
CA LYS A 50 -11.40 -6.44 -8.55
C LYS A 50 -11.28 -7.87 -8.02
N ALA A 51 -12.42 -8.47 -7.67
CA ALA A 51 -12.47 -9.86 -7.25
C ALA A 51 -11.96 -10.78 -8.37
N LEU A 52 -11.17 -11.78 -7.99
CA LEU A 52 -10.45 -12.62 -8.95
C LEU A 52 -11.29 -13.72 -9.59
N SER A 53 -12.43 -14.09 -8.99
CA SER A 53 -13.25 -15.17 -9.52
C SER A 53 -14.72 -14.96 -9.21
N GLU A 54 -15.58 -15.59 -10.01
CA GLU A 54 -17.02 -15.57 -9.77
C GLU A 54 -17.39 -16.18 -8.43
N ASN A 55 -16.72 -17.26 -8.05
CA ASN A 55 -16.97 -17.89 -6.77
C ASN A 55 -16.70 -16.96 -5.61
N LEU A 56 -15.62 -16.18 -5.72
CA LEU A 56 -15.32 -15.20 -4.70
C LEU A 56 -16.39 -14.10 -4.68
N MET A 57 -16.85 -13.67 -5.86
CA MET A 57 -17.90 -12.67 -5.94
C MET A 57 -19.20 -13.16 -5.32
N GLU A 58 -19.55 -14.41 -5.52
CA GLU A 58 -20.73 -15.01 -4.90
C GLU A 58 -20.58 -15.05 -3.38
N ALA A 59 -19.40 -15.40 -2.89
CA ALA A 59 -19.14 -15.49 -1.46
C ALA A 59 -19.24 -14.13 -0.76
N ILE A 60 -18.92 -13.06 -1.44
CA ILE A 60 -18.97 -11.70 -0.88
C ILE A 60 -20.22 -10.95 -1.29
N GLY A 61 -21.15 -11.62 -1.94
CA GLY A 61 -22.42 -11.04 -2.39
C GLY A 61 -22.22 -10.15 -3.61
N SER A 62 -22.81 -8.95 -3.57
CA SER A 62 -22.74 -8.02 -4.70
C SER A 62 -21.44 -7.22 -4.77
N LYS A 63 -20.52 -7.43 -3.88
CA LYS A 63 -19.26 -6.68 -3.86
C LYS A 63 -18.37 -7.11 -5.02
N LYS A 64 -17.92 -6.14 -5.81
CA LYS A 64 -17.06 -6.38 -6.96
C LYS A 64 -15.59 -6.15 -6.64
N TYR A 65 -15.28 -5.51 -5.53
CA TYR A 65 -13.93 -5.10 -5.17
C TYR A 65 -13.59 -5.60 -3.77
N ILE A 66 -12.30 -5.88 -3.60
CA ILE A 66 -11.74 -6.27 -2.31
C ILE A 66 -10.78 -5.18 -1.88
N ARG A 67 -10.96 -4.66 -0.67
CA ARG A 67 -10.05 -3.67 -0.11
C ARG A 67 -8.79 -4.35 0.38
N SER A 68 -7.65 -3.84 -0.03
CA SER A 68 -6.33 -4.36 0.36
C SER A 68 -5.46 -3.21 0.80
N ARG A 69 -4.39 -3.53 1.51
CA ARG A 69 -3.40 -2.53 1.89
C ARG A 69 -2.01 -3.15 1.92
N LYS A 70 -1.03 -2.34 1.61
CA LYS A 70 0.38 -2.72 1.63
C LYS A 70 1.15 -1.74 2.48
N ILE A 71 2.09 -2.26 3.26
CA ILE A 71 2.99 -1.44 4.07
C ILE A 71 4.35 -1.44 3.40
N PHE A 72 4.80 -0.25 3.00
CA PHE A 72 6.10 -0.05 2.38
C PHE A 72 7.06 0.48 3.42
N THR A 73 8.17 -0.22 3.61
CA THR A 73 9.25 0.27 4.46
C THR A 73 10.27 0.94 3.55
N ILE A 74 10.46 2.23 3.76
CA ILE A 74 11.28 3.10 2.92
C ILE A 74 12.50 3.53 3.70
N ASP A 75 13.68 3.43 3.08
CA ASP A 75 14.91 3.95 3.68
C ASP A 75 14.77 5.46 3.88
N GLY A 76 14.95 5.93 5.11
CA GLY A 76 14.75 7.33 5.45
C GLY A 76 15.79 8.28 4.86
N ASN A 77 16.89 7.76 4.35
CA ASN A 77 17.95 8.59 3.78
C ASN A 77 17.83 8.74 2.27
N ASN A 78 17.55 7.65 1.56
CA ASN A 78 17.60 7.66 0.09
C ASN A 78 16.27 7.31 -0.60
N GLY A 79 15.26 6.88 0.16
CA GLY A 79 13.96 6.55 -0.44
C GLY A 79 13.87 5.17 -1.04
N ASP A 80 14.89 4.33 -0.89
CA ASP A 80 14.85 2.97 -1.42
C ASP A 80 13.81 2.12 -0.70
N LEU A 81 13.22 1.21 -1.44
CA LEU A 81 12.29 0.24 -0.86
C LEU A 81 13.07 -0.84 -0.13
N VAL A 82 12.85 -0.95 1.17
CA VAL A 82 13.48 -1.97 1.99
C VAL A 82 12.62 -3.22 2.05
N SER A 83 11.32 -3.05 2.24
CA SER A 83 10.39 -4.19 2.25
C SER A 83 8.98 -3.71 1.96
N MET A 84 8.16 -4.66 1.53
CA MET A 84 6.74 -4.43 1.32
C MET A 84 6.00 -5.63 1.90
N LYS A 85 5.00 -5.37 2.71
CA LYS A 85 4.22 -6.41 3.37
C LYS A 85 2.74 -6.12 3.26
N ASP A 86 1.94 -7.17 3.34
CA ASP A 86 0.50 -6.99 3.45
C ASP A 86 0.18 -6.34 4.80
N GLY A 87 -0.72 -5.38 4.78
CA GLY A 87 -1.24 -4.78 6.00
C GLY A 87 -2.25 -5.71 6.65
N SER A 88 -2.46 -5.50 7.96
CA SER A 88 -3.48 -6.26 8.67
C SER A 88 -4.86 -5.95 8.11
N PRO A 89 -5.74 -6.96 8.01
CA PRO A 89 -7.11 -6.72 7.58
C PRO A 89 -7.79 -5.74 8.53
N SER A 90 -8.62 -4.88 7.97
CA SER A 90 -9.43 -3.95 8.73
C SER A 90 -10.74 -4.64 9.06
N PHE A 91 -10.94 -4.94 10.32
CA PHE A 91 -12.19 -5.51 10.79
C PHE A 91 -12.96 -4.51 11.63
#